data_93257870339812e425a809c6f8af1f3e
#
_entry.id   93257870339812e425a809c6f8af1f3e
#
_cell.length_a   1.000
_cell.length_b   1.000
_cell.length_c   1.000
_cell.angle_alpha   90.00
_cell.angle_beta   90.00
_cell.angle_gamma   90.00
#
_symmetry.space_group_name_H-M   'P 1'
#
loop_
_entity.id
_entity.type
_entity.pdbx_description
1 polymer ?
#
loop_
_entity_poly.entity_id
_entity_poly.type
_entity_poly.pdbx_seq_one_letter_code
_entity_poly.pdbx_strand_id
1 'polypeptide(L)'
;MAELTAQQVKEAGLAAGLDAVGIANIERLEGAPEQMQVANIFPECKSVIMTLRRIPRGVYRGIEEGTHWSNYTFYGYNRLNSFFRPLGTYRLACFIEDHGWEAVPVYPGVAEAEPSRAPVRDGQVGANVFPAIRIAAVAAGLGECGWSKVFLTRRFGPRQRLGMILTDAELEPDPLVEPNSICTLCMACAQVCGGHAIPHIRENKFVEIQIEDKTYRWGDVDMGKCTATHHGLNKEVSPFLARDCPGLRLNIAEQEISEEEAYKLAYTVAGGTWRKTDEFPTGNVVDYYKTMLQSTGYYAVCGANGCIRECMIRMEKAGNVENEFHEEFRKKPKWQLNYKGEVVSE
;
A
#
# COMPACT_ATOMS: atom_id res chain seq x y z
N MET A 1 8.88 -7.73 36.91
CA MET A 1 8.92 -8.10 35.49
C MET A 1 10.20 -7.52 34.90
N ALA A 2 10.86 -8.20 33.98
CA ALA A 2 12.02 -7.61 33.30
C ALA A 2 11.56 -6.43 32.43
N GLU A 3 12.37 -5.39 32.37
CA GLU A 3 12.11 -4.22 31.54
C GLU A 3 12.11 -4.63 30.05
N LEU A 4 11.06 -4.26 29.30
CA LEU A 4 10.98 -4.50 27.87
C LEU A 4 11.70 -3.37 27.12
N THR A 5 12.71 -3.69 26.32
CA THR A 5 13.49 -2.71 25.58
C THR A 5 13.10 -2.66 24.09
N ALA A 6 13.31 -1.52 23.45
CA ALA A 6 13.12 -1.33 22.00
C ALA A 6 13.92 -2.38 21.19
N GLN A 7 15.14 -2.70 21.61
CA GLN A 7 15.98 -3.71 20.96
C GLN A 7 15.38 -5.11 21.00
N GLN A 8 14.86 -5.54 22.17
CA GLN A 8 14.19 -6.84 22.31
C GLN A 8 12.94 -6.94 21.41
N VAL A 9 12.14 -5.87 21.34
CA VAL A 9 10.98 -5.80 20.44
C VAL A 9 11.38 -5.95 18.97
N LYS A 10 12.45 -5.29 18.54
CA LYS A 10 12.97 -5.41 17.16
C LYS A 10 13.47 -6.82 16.85
N GLU A 11 14.24 -7.41 17.75
CA GLU A 11 14.77 -8.78 17.60
C GLU A 11 13.64 -9.81 17.55
N ALA A 12 12.64 -9.68 18.44
CA ALA A 12 11.44 -10.53 18.43
C ALA A 12 10.66 -10.40 17.12
N GLY A 13 10.51 -9.17 16.61
CA GLY A 13 9.84 -8.93 15.34
C GLY A 13 10.55 -9.58 14.15
N LEU A 14 11.88 -9.49 14.09
CA LEU A 14 12.68 -10.19 13.07
C LEU A 14 12.55 -11.71 13.22
N ALA A 15 12.61 -12.24 14.43
CA ALA A 15 12.40 -13.67 14.72
C ALA A 15 10.98 -14.14 14.34
N ALA A 16 9.97 -13.28 14.49
CA ALA A 16 8.59 -13.52 14.04
C ALA A 16 8.42 -13.49 12.51
N GLY A 17 9.50 -13.21 11.77
CA GLY A 17 9.56 -13.22 10.31
C GLY A 17 9.24 -11.88 9.68
N LEU A 18 9.20 -10.78 10.42
CA LEU A 18 9.14 -9.43 9.85
C LEU A 18 10.50 -9.06 9.21
N ASP A 19 10.51 -8.14 8.26
CA ASP A 19 11.73 -7.71 7.60
C ASP A 19 12.31 -6.42 8.24
N ALA A 20 11.51 -5.67 8.98
CA ALA A 20 11.92 -4.56 9.82
C ALA A 20 10.86 -4.23 10.87
N VAL A 21 11.28 -3.59 11.95
CA VAL A 21 10.44 -3.02 13.01
C VAL A 21 10.98 -1.65 13.34
N GLY A 22 10.09 -0.65 13.48
CA GLY A 22 10.42 0.70 13.91
C GLY A 22 9.50 1.13 15.04
N ILE A 23 9.95 2.04 15.88
CA ILE A 23 9.24 2.48 17.07
C ILE A 23 9.12 4.00 17.05
N ALA A 24 7.90 4.50 17.29
CA ALA A 24 7.62 5.90 17.55
C ALA A 24 7.00 6.04 18.95
N ASN A 25 7.27 7.15 19.63
CA ASN A 25 6.46 7.58 20.75
C ASN A 25 5.14 8.19 20.24
N ILE A 26 4.14 8.28 21.11
CA ILE A 26 2.79 8.75 20.73
C ILE A 26 2.81 10.22 20.29
N GLU A 27 3.67 11.04 20.87
CA GLU A 27 3.76 12.48 20.64
C GLU A 27 4.06 12.80 19.17
N ARG A 28 4.80 11.95 18.47
CA ARG A 28 5.07 12.10 17.02
C ARG A 28 3.82 11.98 16.15
N LEU A 29 2.70 11.51 16.71
CA LEU A 29 1.43 11.31 16.00
C LEU A 29 0.32 12.28 16.44
N GLU A 30 0.59 13.20 17.35
CA GLU A 30 -0.38 14.19 17.84
C GLU A 30 -0.95 15.10 16.72
N GLY A 31 -0.16 15.34 15.68
CA GLY A 31 -0.60 16.09 14.48
C GLY A 31 -1.50 15.31 13.51
N ALA A 32 -1.81 14.04 13.78
CA ALA A 32 -2.72 13.26 12.94
C ALA A 32 -4.16 13.83 13.00
N PRO A 33 -4.95 13.74 11.91
CA PRO A 33 -6.37 14.07 11.97
C PRO A 33 -7.08 13.33 13.10
N GLU A 34 -8.04 13.98 13.77
CA GLU A 34 -8.71 13.45 14.96
C GLU A 34 -9.24 12.03 14.76
N GLN A 35 -9.90 11.77 13.63
CA GLN A 35 -10.44 10.44 13.29
C GLN A 35 -9.38 9.37 13.00
N MET A 36 -8.10 9.75 12.88
CA MET A 36 -6.98 8.84 12.61
C MET A 36 -6.02 8.70 13.79
N GLN A 37 -6.29 9.37 14.91
CA GLN A 37 -5.43 9.29 16.09
C GLN A 37 -5.49 7.91 16.73
N VAL A 38 -4.33 7.35 17.03
CA VAL A 38 -4.20 6.03 17.66
C VAL A 38 -4.79 5.96 19.06
N ALA A 39 -4.82 7.09 19.79
CA ALA A 39 -5.45 7.21 21.08
C ALA A 39 -6.97 6.94 21.05
N ASN A 40 -7.63 7.06 19.92
CA ASN A 40 -9.03 6.66 19.76
C ASN A 40 -9.24 5.13 19.80
N ILE A 41 -8.18 4.35 19.62
CA ILE A 41 -8.19 2.89 19.72
C ILE A 41 -7.67 2.47 21.09
N PHE A 42 -6.58 3.08 21.53
CA PHE A 42 -5.90 2.76 22.79
C PHE A 42 -5.44 4.06 23.48
N PRO A 43 -6.27 4.63 24.38
CA PRO A 43 -5.96 5.89 25.05
C PRO A 43 -4.67 5.88 25.88
N GLU A 44 -4.30 4.73 26.44
CA GLU A 44 -3.10 4.54 27.26
C GLU A 44 -1.84 4.27 26.44
N CYS A 45 -1.94 4.28 25.10
CA CYS A 45 -0.81 4.05 24.22
C CYS A 45 0.32 5.05 24.47
N LYS A 46 1.54 4.52 24.65
CA LYS A 46 2.79 5.32 24.77
C LYS A 46 3.70 5.14 23.56
N SER A 47 3.71 3.94 23.02
CA SER A 47 4.55 3.64 21.86
C SER A 47 3.76 3.00 20.71
N VAL A 48 4.10 3.40 19.50
CA VAL A 48 3.57 2.85 18.26
C VAL A 48 4.68 2.07 17.57
N ILE A 49 4.47 0.76 17.44
CA ILE A 49 5.43 -0.16 16.83
C ILE A 49 4.98 -0.44 15.41
N MET A 50 5.78 0.01 14.45
CA MET A 50 5.53 -0.23 13.04
C MET A 50 6.26 -1.47 12.57
N THR A 51 5.56 -2.35 11.88
CA THR A 51 6.09 -3.59 11.33
C THR A 51 6.13 -3.54 9.80
N LEU A 52 7.10 -4.21 9.20
CA LEU A 52 7.30 -4.21 7.77
C LEU A 52 7.52 -5.63 7.24
N ARG A 53 6.88 -5.94 6.11
CA ARG A 53 7.11 -7.17 5.35
C ARG A 53 7.37 -6.83 3.89
N ARG A 54 8.51 -7.31 3.35
CA ARG A 54 8.92 -7.01 1.97
C ARG A 54 8.05 -7.69 0.92
N ILE A 55 7.94 -7.07 -0.24
CA ILE A 55 7.42 -7.66 -1.47
C ILE A 55 8.61 -8.29 -2.21
N PRO A 56 8.63 -9.61 -2.47
CA PRO A 56 9.68 -10.24 -3.26
C PRO A 56 9.73 -9.65 -4.68
N ARG A 57 10.93 -9.28 -5.18
CA ARG A 57 11.07 -8.74 -6.56
C ARG A 57 10.56 -9.71 -7.63
N GLY A 58 10.70 -11.00 -7.40
CA GLY A 58 10.28 -12.04 -8.32
C GLY A 58 8.78 -12.08 -8.66
N VAL A 59 7.92 -11.45 -7.82
CA VAL A 59 6.47 -11.42 -8.08
C VAL A 59 6.11 -10.64 -9.37
N TYR A 60 7.01 -9.79 -9.85
CA TYR A 60 6.83 -9.05 -11.10
C TYR A 60 7.20 -9.85 -12.35
N ARG A 61 7.94 -10.97 -12.22
CA ARG A 61 8.48 -11.69 -13.39
C ARG A 61 7.42 -12.18 -14.36
N GLY A 62 6.37 -12.83 -13.86
CA GLY A 62 5.31 -13.32 -14.73
C GLY A 62 4.53 -12.22 -15.45
N ILE A 63 4.52 -11.00 -14.88
CA ILE A 63 3.92 -9.83 -15.50
C ILE A 63 4.79 -9.32 -16.64
N GLU A 64 6.11 -9.22 -16.42
CA GLU A 64 7.06 -8.84 -17.46
C GLU A 64 7.03 -9.82 -18.65
N GLU A 65 6.92 -11.14 -18.36
CA GLU A 65 6.81 -12.17 -19.40
C GLU A 65 5.40 -12.25 -20.05
N GLY A 66 4.38 -11.59 -19.47
CA GLY A 66 3.01 -11.66 -19.96
C GLY A 66 2.29 -12.99 -19.63
N THR A 67 2.85 -13.81 -18.73
CA THR A 67 2.39 -15.19 -18.50
C THR A 67 1.75 -15.42 -17.14
N HIS A 68 2.01 -14.57 -16.13
CA HIS A 68 1.50 -14.81 -14.79
C HIS A 68 1.38 -13.54 -13.95
N TRP A 69 0.16 -13.04 -13.80
CA TRP A 69 -0.11 -11.81 -13.04
C TRP A 69 -0.41 -12.08 -11.55
N SER A 70 -1.01 -13.22 -11.26
CA SER A 70 -1.53 -13.56 -9.92
C SER A 70 -0.46 -13.55 -8.82
N ASN A 71 0.80 -13.79 -9.13
CA ASN A 71 1.89 -13.73 -8.15
C ASN A 71 2.00 -12.38 -7.45
N TYR A 72 1.85 -11.28 -8.19
CA TYR A 72 1.87 -9.95 -7.57
C TYR A 72 0.65 -9.73 -6.68
N THR A 73 -0.54 -10.11 -7.15
CA THR A 73 -1.75 -9.99 -6.35
C THR A 73 -1.68 -10.83 -5.08
N PHE A 74 -1.14 -12.05 -5.17
CA PHE A 74 -1.02 -12.95 -4.03
C PHE A 74 0.11 -12.54 -3.06
N TYR A 75 1.35 -12.52 -3.51
CA TYR A 75 2.53 -12.31 -2.66
C TYR A 75 2.94 -10.84 -2.50
N GLY A 76 2.52 -9.97 -3.39
CA GLY A 76 2.85 -8.54 -3.33
C GLY A 76 1.73 -7.68 -2.75
N TYR A 77 0.50 -8.20 -2.67
CA TYR A 77 -0.65 -7.44 -2.21
C TYR A 77 -1.53 -8.21 -1.24
N ASN A 78 -2.46 -9.05 -1.71
CA ASN A 78 -3.52 -9.61 -0.87
C ASN A 78 -3.00 -10.47 0.29
N ARG A 79 -2.32 -11.58 0.02
CA ARG A 79 -1.85 -12.48 1.09
C ARG A 79 -0.71 -11.88 1.89
N LEU A 80 0.05 -10.96 1.30
CA LEU A 80 1.03 -10.21 2.08
C LEU A 80 0.35 -9.35 3.14
N ASN A 81 -0.74 -8.67 2.79
CA ASN A 81 -1.50 -7.83 3.73
C ASN A 81 -2.37 -8.64 4.71
N SER A 82 -2.99 -9.74 4.25
CA SER A 82 -3.99 -10.47 5.04
C SER A 82 -3.45 -11.68 5.80
N PHE A 83 -2.23 -12.14 5.50
CA PHE A 83 -1.67 -13.33 6.13
C PHE A 83 -0.20 -13.17 6.56
N PHE A 84 0.73 -12.97 5.62
CA PHE A 84 2.16 -13.05 5.96
C PHE A 84 2.62 -11.94 6.90
N ARG A 85 2.16 -10.71 6.69
CA ARG A 85 2.48 -9.57 7.54
C ARG A 85 1.70 -9.63 8.87
N PRO A 86 0.36 -9.83 8.89
CA PRO A 86 -0.39 -9.95 10.13
C PRO A 86 0.11 -11.07 11.05
N LEU A 87 0.55 -12.21 10.50
CA LEU A 87 1.10 -13.29 11.32
C LEU A 87 2.35 -12.86 12.10
N GLY A 88 3.28 -12.13 11.44
CA GLY A 88 4.45 -11.58 12.13
C GLY A 88 4.08 -10.51 13.16
N THR A 89 3.15 -9.61 12.80
CA THR A 89 2.64 -8.57 13.72
C THR A 89 1.95 -9.19 14.94
N TYR A 90 1.10 -10.21 14.74
CA TYR A 90 0.45 -10.95 15.82
C TYR A 90 1.44 -11.61 16.76
N ARG A 91 2.45 -12.31 16.23
CA ARG A 91 3.48 -12.96 17.08
C ARG A 91 4.28 -11.93 17.89
N LEU A 92 4.55 -10.77 17.31
CA LEU A 92 5.22 -9.70 18.05
C LEU A 92 4.32 -9.11 19.14
N ALA A 93 3.01 -8.95 18.89
CA ALA A 93 2.07 -8.53 19.91
C ALA A 93 2.06 -9.51 21.09
N CYS A 94 1.95 -10.83 20.83
CA CYS A 94 2.04 -11.86 21.89
C CYS A 94 3.36 -11.76 22.69
N PHE A 95 4.49 -11.52 22.01
CA PHE A 95 5.78 -11.33 22.69
C PHE A 95 5.74 -10.15 23.69
N ILE A 96 5.10 -9.03 23.31
CA ILE A 96 4.96 -7.86 24.18
C ILE A 96 4.07 -8.19 25.38
N GLU A 97 2.95 -8.91 25.15
CA GLU A 97 2.05 -9.37 26.21
C GLU A 97 2.72 -10.36 27.16
N ASP A 98 3.59 -11.26 26.68
CA ASP A 98 4.39 -12.17 27.52
C ASP A 98 5.34 -11.41 28.47
N HIS A 99 5.63 -10.13 28.18
CA HIS A 99 6.38 -9.22 29.04
C HIS A 99 5.49 -8.37 29.96
N GLY A 100 4.17 -8.57 29.91
CA GLY A 100 3.20 -7.94 30.83
C GLY A 100 2.70 -6.57 30.38
N TRP A 101 2.89 -6.19 29.14
CA TRP A 101 2.38 -4.97 28.52
C TRP A 101 1.20 -5.28 27.60
N GLU A 102 0.24 -4.37 27.51
CA GLU A 102 -0.83 -4.53 26.52
C GLU A 102 -0.33 -4.21 25.11
N ALA A 103 -0.75 -5.01 24.12
CA ALA A 103 -0.34 -4.85 22.74
C ALA A 103 -1.55 -5.00 21.81
N VAL A 104 -1.94 -3.93 21.14
CA VAL A 104 -3.07 -3.89 20.22
C VAL A 104 -2.57 -3.97 18.78
N PRO A 105 -2.63 -5.15 18.11
CA PRO A 105 -2.30 -5.26 16.70
C PRO A 105 -3.42 -4.62 15.87
N VAL A 106 -3.10 -3.50 15.22
CA VAL A 106 -4.08 -2.74 14.45
C VAL A 106 -4.33 -3.39 13.10
N TYR A 107 -5.62 -3.61 12.78
CA TYR A 107 -6.00 -4.03 11.44
C TYR A 107 -5.65 -2.93 10.43
N PRO A 108 -4.87 -3.25 9.38
CA PRO A 108 -4.45 -2.27 8.41
C PRO A 108 -5.60 -2.03 7.42
N GLY A 109 -6.56 -1.24 7.79
CA GLY A 109 -7.62 -0.76 6.91
C GLY A 109 -7.09 0.13 5.79
N VAL A 110 -7.98 0.78 5.09
CA VAL A 110 -7.63 1.82 4.12
C VAL A 110 -7.14 3.03 4.91
N ALA A 111 -5.88 3.36 4.75
CA ALA A 111 -5.14 4.29 5.61
C ALA A 111 -5.67 5.75 5.60
N GLU A 112 -6.70 6.06 4.92
CA GLU A 112 -7.32 7.40 4.83
C GLU A 112 -8.84 7.30 4.83
N ALA A 113 -9.41 6.11 5.17
CA ALA A 113 -10.85 5.96 5.25
C ALA A 113 -11.39 6.78 6.42
N GLU A 114 -12.32 7.67 6.15
CA GLU A 114 -13.04 8.36 7.19
C GLU A 114 -13.97 7.40 7.94
N PRO A 115 -14.16 7.57 9.27
CA PRO A 115 -15.16 6.83 10.01
C PRO A 115 -16.54 7.12 9.42
N SER A 116 -17.22 6.10 8.94
CA SER A 116 -18.48 6.26 8.20
C SER A 116 -19.72 6.36 9.08
N ARG A 117 -19.57 6.41 10.42
CA ARG A 117 -20.70 6.30 11.35
C ARG A 117 -20.59 7.27 12.51
N ALA A 118 -21.75 7.56 13.11
CA ALA A 118 -21.83 8.33 14.33
C ALA A 118 -21.06 7.67 15.48
N PRO A 119 -20.51 8.46 16.40
CA PRO A 119 -19.90 7.94 17.61
C PRO A 119 -20.85 7.01 18.40
N VAL A 120 -20.31 5.93 18.95
CA VAL A 120 -21.06 5.00 19.81
C VAL A 120 -20.99 5.39 21.29
N ARG A 121 -20.12 6.35 21.63
CA ARG A 121 -19.99 6.95 22.95
C ARG A 121 -19.80 8.45 22.81
N ASP A 122 -20.33 9.20 23.76
CA ASP A 122 -20.17 10.66 23.79
C ASP A 122 -18.70 11.06 23.87
N GLY A 123 -18.30 12.04 23.08
CA GLY A 123 -16.93 12.54 23.04
C GLY A 123 -15.92 11.64 22.29
N GLN A 124 -16.39 10.57 21.65
CA GLN A 124 -15.54 9.71 20.82
C GLN A 124 -15.78 9.96 19.33
N VAL A 125 -14.81 9.58 18.50
CA VAL A 125 -14.97 9.58 17.04
C VAL A 125 -15.84 8.39 16.56
N GLY A 126 -16.28 8.42 15.32
CA GLY A 126 -17.05 7.33 14.71
C GLY A 126 -16.28 6.00 14.71
N ALA A 127 -17.01 4.89 14.70
CA ALA A 127 -16.44 3.54 14.73
C ALA A 127 -15.53 3.24 13.54
N ASN A 128 -14.61 2.27 13.71
CA ASN A 128 -13.57 1.84 12.75
C ASN A 128 -12.56 2.96 12.44
N VAL A 129 -11.90 3.44 13.47
CA VAL A 129 -10.71 4.30 13.34
C VAL A 129 -9.61 3.57 12.57
N PHE A 130 -9.10 4.22 11.53
CA PHE A 130 -7.96 3.72 10.74
C PHE A 130 -6.79 4.70 10.85
N PRO A 131 -5.79 4.42 11.69
CA PRO A 131 -4.62 5.27 11.81
C PRO A 131 -3.88 5.43 10.48
N ALA A 132 -3.26 6.60 10.30
CA ALA A 132 -2.47 6.93 9.11
C ALA A 132 -1.16 6.11 9.08
N ILE A 133 -1.25 4.84 8.71
CA ILE A 133 -0.17 3.84 8.81
C ILE A 133 1.14 4.26 8.12
N ARG A 134 1.09 5.04 7.02
CA ARG A 134 2.30 5.52 6.34
C ARG A 134 2.97 6.63 7.13
N ILE A 135 2.17 7.54 7.70
CA ILE A 135 2.68 8.62 8.56
C ILE A 135 3.29 8.02 9.83
N ALA A 136 2.62 7.05 10.45
CA ALA A 136 3.17 6.34 11.59
C ALA A 136 4.49 5.62 11.28
N ALA A 137 4.64 5.07 10.07
CA ALA A 137 5.89 4.44 9.65
C ALA A 137 7.03 5.46 9.42
N VAL A 138 6.70 6.69 8.99
CA VAL A 138 7.65 7.81 8.95
C VAL A 138 8.04 8.20 10.37
N ALA A 139 7.07 8.37 11.27
CA ALA A 139 7.29 8.70 12.68
C ALA A 139 8.13 7.64 13.42
N ALA A 140 8.03 6.37 13.02
CA ALA A 140 8.82 5.26 13.54
C ALA A 140 10.18 5.08 12.86
N GLY A 141 10.65 6.05 12.07
CA GLY A 141 11.99 6.05 11.47
C GLY A 141 12.24 4.96 10.41
N LEU A 142 11.22 4.25 9.94
CA LEU A 142 11.40 3.16 8.96
C LEU A 142 11.73 3.66 7.55
N GLY A 143 11.40 4.90 7.24
CA GLY A 143 11.58 5.48 5.92
C GLY A 143 10.78 6.75 5.70
N GLU A 144 10.41 7.04 4.47
CA GLU A 144 9.63 8.22 4.11
C GLU A 144 8.54 7.92 3.08
N CYS A 145 7.53 8.78 2.97
CA CYS A 145 6.61 8.77 1.84
C CYS A 145 7.29 9.37 0.62
N GLY A 146 7.39 8.59 -0.47
CA GLY A 146 7.82 9.13 -1.75
C GLY A 146 6.75 10.02 -2.39
N TRP A 147 7.09 10.74 -3.45
CA TRP A 147 6.18 11.68 -4.13
C TRP A 147 4.83 11.05 -4.51
N SER A 148 4.81 9.78 -4.85
CA SER A 148 3.58 9.01 -5.16
C SER A 148 2.77 8.57 -3.94
N LYS A 149 3.06 9.07 -2.73
CA LYS A 149 2.47 8.61 -1.46
C LYS A 149 2.77 7.13 -1.13
N VAL A 150 3.63 6.47 -1.91
CA VAL A 150 4.13 5.13 -1.59
C VAL A 150 5.23 5.24 -0.55
N PHE A 151 5.13 4.44 0.51
CA PHE A 151 6.17 4.39 1.54
C PHE A 151 7.45 3.76 0.99
N LEU A 152 8.58 4.38 1.25
CA LEU A 152 9.91 3.99 0.76
C LEU A 152 10.84 3.70 1.94
N THR A 153 11.63 2.64 1.80
CA THR A 153 12.73 2.33 2.72
C THR A 153 14.05 2.26 1.96
N ARG A 154 15.17 2.54 2.65
CA ARG A 154 16.51 2.35 2.06
C ARG A 154 16.75 0.90 1.66
N ARG A 155 16.23 -0.05 2.46
CA ARG A 155 16.48 -1.48 2.24
C ARG A 155 15.73 -2.05 1.04
N PHE A 156 14.45 -1.69 0.83
CA PHE A 156 13.59 -2.34 -0.18
C PHE A 156 12.98 -1.38 -1.20
N GLY A 157 13.30 -0.09 -1.14
CA GLY A 157 12.64 0.92 -1.96
C GLY A 157 11.12 0.93 -1.70
N PRO A 158 10.28 0.80 -2.74
CA PRO A 158 8.81 0.77 -2.60
C PRO A 158 8.24 -0.62 -2.28
N ARG A 159 9.09 -1.64 -2.12
CA ARG A 159 8.67 -3.05 -2.06
C ARG A 159 8.39 -3.55 -0.64
N GLN A 160 7.38 -2.99 0.05
CA GLN A 160 6.95 -3.45 1.37
C GLN A 160 5.48 -3.19 1.66
N ARG A 161 5.00 -3.83 2.72
CA ARG A 161 3.71 -3.60 3.36
C ARG A 161 3.91 -3.38 4.86
N LEU A 162 3.12 -2.48 5.40
CA LEU A 162 3.23 -1.99 6.77
C LEU A 162 2.17 -2.62 7.68
N GLY A 163 2.49 -2.83 8.94
CA GLY A 163 1.59 -3.18 10.03
C GLY A 163 1.89 -2.33 11.25
N MET A 164 1.00 -2.35 12.25
CA MET A 164 1.09 -1.50 13.42
C MET A 164 0.68 -2.29 14.67
N ILE A 165 1.35 -2.02 15.78
CA ILE A 165 0.96 -2.44 17.13
C ILE A 165 0.99 -1.17 18.00
N LEU A 166 -0.03 -0.98 18.83
CA LEU A 166 -0.07 0.04 19.86
C LEU A 166 0.24 -0.63 21.21
N THR A 167 1.01 0.01 22.08
CA THR A 167 1.34 -0.53 23.40
C THR A 167 1.45 0.58 24.44
N ASP A 168 1.12 0.25 25.67
CA ASP A 168 1.36 1.09 26.86
C ASP A 168 2.80 0.98 27.38
N ALA A 169 3.62 0.11 26.81
CA ALA A 169 5.06 0.09 27.08
C ALA A 169 5.72 1.36 26.55
N GLU A 170 6.52 2.01 27.38
CA GLU A 170 7.34 3.16 26.99
C GLU A 170 8.66 2.64 26.39
N LEU A 171 8.81 2.77 25.09
CA LEU A 171 9.94 2.26 24.33
C LEU A 171 10.72 3.43 23.69
N GLU A 172 12.04 3.30 23.65
CA GLU A 172 12.92 4.29 22.97
C GLU A 172 12.54 4.41 21.48
N PRO A 173 12.15 5.61 21.00
CA PRO A 173 11.79 5.80 19.60
C PRO A 173 13.01 5.76 18.67
N ASP A 174 12.80 5.27 17.45
CA ASP A 174 13.83 5.28 16.42
C ASP A 174 14.10 6.71 15.89
N PRO A 175 15.33 7.01 15.47
CA PRO A 175 15.64 8.28 14.83
C PRO A 175 14.88 8.44 13.52
N LEU A 176 14.38 9.65 13.28
CA LEU A 176 13.67 9.99 12.05
C LEU A 176 14.63 9.98 10.84
N VAL A 177 14.16 9.47 9.73
CA VAL A 177 14.89 9.53 8.45
C VAL A 177 14.88 10.96 7.91
N GLU A 178 15.99 11.43 7.37
CA GLU A 178 16.05 12.75 6.75
C GLU A 178 15.10 12.86 5.54
N PRO A 179 14.25 13.91 5.45
CA PRO A 179 13.34 14.12 4.34
C PRO A 179 14.07 14.14 2.99
N ASN A 180 13.46 13.52 1.97
CA ASN A 180 14.01 13.39 0.61
C ASN A 180 15.38 12.68 0.54
N SER A 181 15.72 11.87 1.55
CA SER A 181 16.96 11.10 1.55
C SER A 181 16.81 9.74 0.83
N ILE A 182 15.57 9.31 0.55
CA ILE A 182 15.26 8.08 -0.16
C ILE A 182 14.55 8.40 -1.49
N CYS A 183 13.54 9.28 -1.45
CA CYS A 183 12.85 9.77 -2.64
C CYS A 183 13.63 10.91 -3.30
N THR A 184 14.21 10.67 -4.45
CA THR A 184 15.00 11.70 -5.19
C THR A 184 14.12 12.67 -5.99
N LEU A 185 12.80 12.66 -5.82
CA LEU A 185 11.83 13.49 -6.54
C LEU A 185 11.99 13.42 -8.07
N CYS A 186 12.35 12.26 -8.61
CA CYS A 186 12.62 12.06 -10.04
C CYS A 186 11.38 12.10 -10.95
N MET A 187 10.20 12.21 -10.38
CA MET A 187 8.88 12.28 -11.05
C MET A 187 8.55 11.08 -11.97
N ALA A 188 9.34 10.02 -11.98
CA ALA A 188 9.05 8.85 -12.79
C ALA A 188 7.69 8.21 -12.46
N CYS A 189 7.29 8.24 -11.18
CA CYS A 189 5.98 7.76 -10.73
C CYS A 189 4.81 8.56 -11.33
N ALA A 190 4.94 9.88 -11.44
CA ALA A 190 3.94 10.75 -12.06
C ALA A 190 3.88 10.51 -13.58
N GLN A 191 5.04 10.38 -14.23
CA GLN A 191 5.13 10.14 -15.67
C GLN A 191 4.48 8.83 -16.15
N VAL A 192 4.57 7.76 -15.33
CA VAL A 192 4.00 6.45 -15.67
C VAL A 192 2.60 6.23 -15.13
N CYS A 193 2.01 7.22 -14.47
CA CYS A 193 0.68 7.11 -13.89
C CYS A 193 -0.39 7.27 -14.99
N GLY A 194 -0.86 6.16 -15.56
CA GLY A 194 -1.89 6.21 -16.61
C GLY A 194 -3.23 6.81 -16.13
N GLY A 195 -3.51 6.81 -14.84
CA GLY A 195 -4.68 7.50 -14.27
C GLY A 195 -4.48 8.99 -14.01
N HIS A 196 -3.28 9.53 -14.25
CA HIS A 196 -2.88 10.92 -13.92
C HIS A 196 -3.24 11.31 -12.48
N ALA A 197 -3.22 10.33 -11.57
CA ALA A 197 -3.56 10.51 -10.16
C ALA A 197 -2.44 11.16 -9.34
N ILE A 198 -1.18 11.06 -9.81
CA ILE A 198 -0.01 11.59 -9.12
C ILE A 198 0.35 12.93 -9.77
N PRO A 199 0.24 14.06 -9.06
CA PRO A 199 0.56 15.35 -9.63
C PRO A 199 2.05 15.45 -9.95
N HIS A 200 2.41 16.22 -10.97
CA HIS A 200 3.80 16.58 -11.18
C HIS A 200 4.23 17.65 -10.17
N ILE A 201 5.47 17.64 -9.71
CA ILE A 201 5.96 18.60 -8.69
C ILE A 201 5.74 20.07 -9.11
N ARG A 202 5.73 20.37 -10.41
CA ARG A 202 5.48 21.71 -10.96
C ARG A 202 4.04 22.19 -10.76
N GLU A 203 3.09 21.30 -10.48
CA GLU A 203 1.70 21.63 -10.21
C GLU A 203 1.51 22.22 -8.80
N ASN A 204 2.50 22.12 -7.95
CA ASN A 204 2.46 22.61 -6.56
C ASN A 204 1.30 22.02 -5.76
N LYS A 205 0.89 20.79 -6.06
CA LYS A 205 -0.12 20.02 -5.34
C LYS A 205 0.57 18.97 -4.47
N PHE A 206 0.62 19.21 -3.19
CA PHE A 206 1.29 18.32 -2.25
C PHE A 206 0.67 18.37 -0.86
N VAL A 207 0.88 17.32 -0.10
CA VAL A 207 0.62 17.24 1.34
C VAL A 207 1.94 17.41 2.07
N GLU A 208 1.91 18.13 3.17
CA GLU A 208 3.06 18.37 4.04
C GLU A 208 2.68 18.05 5.47
N ILE A 209 3.58 17.38 6.18
CA ILE A 209 3.46 17.12 7.62
C ILE A 209 4.76 17.47 8.32
N GLN A 210 4.65 17.88 9.57
CA GLN A 210 5.78 18.08 10.45
C GLN A 210 5.79 16.99 11.54
N ILE A 211 6.94 16.37 11.75
CA ILE A 211 7.19 15.43 12.84
C ILE A 211 8.47 15.89 13.51
N GLU A 212 8.39 16.32 14.77
CA GLU A 212 9.47 17.00 15.49
C GLU A 212 10.02 18.19 14.67
N ASP A 213 11.31 18.21 14.39
CA ASP A 213 12.01 19.26 13.64
C ASP A 213 12.03 19.01 12.11
N LYS A 214 11.44 17.92 11.64
CA LYS A 214 11.50 17.50 10.23
C LYS A 214 10.17 17.69 9.50
N THR A 215 10.26 18.21 8.29
CA THR A 215 9.10 18.41 7.41
C THR A 215 9.12 17.42 6.25
N TYR A 216 8.10 16.58 6.16
CA TYR A 216 7.94 15.59 5.10
C TYR A 216 6.89 16.03 4.11
N ARG A 217 7.12 15.76 2.82
CA ARG A 217 6.24 16.19 1.74
C ARG A 217 6.06 15.12 0.67
N TRP A 218 4.85 14.95 0.18
CA TRP A 218 4.52 14.10 -0.96
C TRP A 218 3.41 14.71 -1.80
N GLY A 219 3.25 14.24 -3.06
CA GLY A 219 2.20 14.72 -3.95
C GLY A 219 0.80 14.42 -3.39
N ASP A 220 -0.11 15.37 -3.55
CA ASP A 220 -1.52 15.19 -3.24
C ASP A 220 -2.18 14.30 -4.29
N VAL A 221 -2.16 13.00 -4.03
CA VAL A 221 -2.60 11.96 -4.96
C VAL A 221 -4.12 11.91 -5.01
N ASP A 222 -4.70 12.04 -6.19
CA ASP A 222 -6.13 11.80 -6.44
C ASP A 222 -6.46 10.31 -6.18
N MET A 223 -7.03 10.02 -5.02
CA MET A 223 -7.29 8.65 -4.57
C MET A 223 -8.36 7.95 -5.39
N GLY A 224 -9.35 8.66 -5.92
CA GLY A 224 -10.38 8.08 -6.78
C GLY A 224 -9.77 7.56 -8.08
N LYS A 225 -8.99 8.40 -8.78
CA LYS A 225 -8.25 7.99 -9.99
C LYS A 225 -7.24 6.89 -9.70
N CYS A 226 -6.52 6.99 -8.58
CA CYS A 226 -5.55 5.97 -8.17
C CYS A 226 -6.23 4.63 -7.94
N THR A 227 -7.33 4.58 -7.20
CA THR A 227 -8.08 3.37 -6.90
C THR A 227 -8.70 2.75 -8.15
N ALA A 228 -9.32 3.55 -9.01
CA ALA A 228 -9.85 3.07 -10.29
C ALA A 228 -8.76 2.44 -11.18
N THR A 229 -7.63 3.13 -11.32
CA THR A 229 -6.47 2.63 -12.10
C THR A 229 -5.86 1.39 -11.46
N HIS A 230 -5.74 1.37 -10.12
CA HIS A 230 -5.19 0.23 -9.38
C HIS A 230 -5.99 -1.04 -9.61
N HIS A 231 -7.30 -0.93 -9.69
CA HIS A 231 -8.21 -2.05 -9.94
C HIS A 231 -8.46 -2.33 -11.44
N GLY A 232 -7.65 -1.78 -12.32
CA GLY A 232 -7.66 -2.14 -13.74
C GLY A 232 -8.76 -1.51 -14.60
N LEU A 233 -9.40 -0.41 -14.14
CA LEU A 233 -10.41 0.31 -14.92
C LEU A 233 -9.80 1.26 -15.98
N ASN A 234 -8.49 1.31 -16.07
CA ASN A 234 -7.77 2.16 -17.02
C ASN A 234 -7.12 1.30 -18.12
N LYS A 235 -7.45 1.60 -19.40
CA LYS A 235 -6.94 0.87 -20.56
C LYS A 235 -5.43 0.96 -20.73
N GLU A 236 -4.81 2.07 -20.31
CA GLU A 236 -3.37 2.28 -20.44
C GLU A 236 -2.56 1.44 -19.43
N VAL A 237 -3.22 0.96 -18.38
CA VAL A 237 -2.58 0.20 -17.30
C VAL A 237 -3.01 -1.26 -17.31
N SER A 238 -4.29 -1.53 -17.56
CA SER A 238 -4.81 -2.90 -17.61
C SER A 238 -4.69 -3.48 -19.01
N PRO A 239 -3.80 -4.43 -19.25
CA PRO A 239 -3.59 -4.99 -20.58
C PRO A 239 -4.77 -5.84 -21.07
N PHE A 240 -5.72 -6.16 -20.22
CA PHE A 240 -6.86 -7.04 -20.54
C PHE A 240 -8.19 -6.30 -20.73
N LEU A 241 -8.28 -5.03 -20.30
CA LEU A 241 -9.54 -4.32 -20.22
C LEU A 241 -10.24 -4.18 -21.59
N ALA A 242 -9.48 -3.93 -22.66
CA ALA A 242 -10.03 -3.78 -24.00
C ALA A 242 -10.67 -5.07 -24.52
N ARG A 243 -10.09 -6.24 -24.20
CA ARG A 243 -10.64 -7.55 -24.54
C ARG A 243 -11.85 -7.90 -23.68
N ASP A 244 -11.69 -7.75 -22.36
CA ASP A 244 -12.68 -8.25 -21.39
C ASP A 244 -13.87 -7.32 -21.24
N CYS A 245 -13.68 -6.03 -21.50
CA CYS A 245 -14.70 -4.98 -21.37
C CYS A 245 -14.70 -4.04 -22.59
N PRO A 246 -14.93 -4.55 -23.82
CA PRO A 246 -14.78 -3.75 -25.05
C PRO A 246 -15.74 -2.55 -25.14
N GLY A 247 -16.87 -2.64 -24.42
CA GLY A 247 -17.88 -1.57 -24.35
C GLY A 247 -17.58 -0.47 -23.34
N LEU A 248 -16.60 -0.64 -22.46
CA LEU A 248 -16.27 0.34 -21.42
C LEU A 248 -15.71 1.62 -22.06
N ARG A 249 -16.38 2.75 -21.84
CA ARG A 249 -16.02 4.08 -22.35
C ARG A 249 -15.50 5.03 -21.26
N LEU A 250 -14.79 4.48 -20.29
CA LEU A 250 -14.27 5.21 -19.16
C LEU A 250 -12.85 5.70 -19.45
N ASN A 251 -12.61 7.00 -19.33
CA ASN A 251 -11.29 7.60 -19.33
C ASN A 251 -10.99 8.12 -17.93
N ILE A 252 -10.30 7.34 -17.12
CA ILE A 252 -10.02 7.66 -15.72
C ILE A 252 -9.22 8.96 -15.58
N ALA A 253 -8.33 9.27 -16.52
CA ALA A 253 -7.51 10.48 -16.44
C ALA A 253 -8.36 11.78 -16.49
N GLU A 254 -9.48 11.73 -17.20
CA GLU A 254 -10.40 12.88 -17.42
C GLU A 254 -11.61 12.87 -16.48
N GLN A 255 -11.84 11.79 -15.73
CA GLN A 255 -13.01 11.69 -14.84
C GLN A 255 -12.73 12.32 -13.48
N GLU A 256 -13.73 12.98 -12.92
CA GLU A 256 -13.84 13.19 -11.49
C GLU A 256 -14.55 11.96 -10.90
N ILE A 257 -13.87 11.22 -10.07
CA ILE A 257 -14.38 9.99 -9.45
C ILE A 257 -13.91 9.92 -8.01
N SER A 258 -14.83 9.70 -7.09
CA SER A 258 -14.51 9.45 -5.70
C SER A 258 -13.90 8.06 -5.52
N GLU A 259 -13.18 7.84 -4.42
CA GLU A 259 -12.61 6.52 -4.10
C GLU A 259 -13.70 5.46 -3.93
N GLU A 260 -14.83 5.82 -3.30
CA GLU A 260 -15.98 4.92 -3.12
C GLU A 260 -16.60 4.49 -4.45
N GLU A 261 -16.80 5.45 -5.36
CA GLU A 261 -17.32 5.17 -6.71
C GLU A 261 -16.34 4.30 -7.51
N ALA A 262 -15.04 4.55 -7.38
CA ALA A 262 -14.01 3.75 -8.01
C ALA A 262 -14.05 2.30 -7.53
N TYR A 263 -14.21 2.05 -6.23
CA TYR A 263 -14.39 0.70 -5.70
C TYR A 263 -15.67 0.04 -6.21
N LYS A 264 -16.81 0.71 -6.16
CA LYS A 264 -18.09 0.18 -6.66
C LYS A 264 -17.99 -0.24 -8.12
N LEU A 265 -17.40 0.63 -8.95
CA LEU A 265 -17.23 0.35 -10.37
C LEU A 265 -16.24 -0.81 -10.61
N ALA A 266 -15.14 -0.85 -9.88
CA ALA A 266 -14.15 -1.93 -9.98
C ALA A 266 -14.75 -3.29 -9.65
N TYR A 267 -15.51 -3.40 -8.57
CA TYR A 267 -16.19 -4.65 -8.20
C TYR A 267 -17.26 -5.05 -9.23
N THR A 268 -17.99 -4.07 -9.77
CA THR A 268 -18.99 -4.33 -10.83
C THR A 268 -18.33 -4.90 -12.09
N VAL A 269 -17.23 -4.31 -12.54
CA VAL A 269 -16.48 -4.77 -13.71
C VAL A 269 -15.86 -6.15 -13.46
N ALA A 270 -15.18 -6.34 -12.35
CA ALA A 270 -14.55 -7.61 -12.02
C ALA A 270 -15.56 -8.74 -11.78
N GLY A 271 -16.68 -8.45 -11.15
CA GLY A 271 -17.75 -9.41 -10.91
C GLY A 271 -18.41 -9.91 -12.19
N GLY A 272 -18.29 -9.15 -13.29
CA GLY A 272 -18.82 -9.54 -14.60
C GLY A 272 -20.34 -9.74 -14.63
N THR A 273 -21.09 -9.10 -13.72
CA THR A 273 -22.55 -9.21 -13.60
C THR A 273 -23.30 -8.77 -14.87
N TRP A 274 -22.65 -7.96 -15.70
CA TRP A 274 -23.11 -7.52 -17.01
C TRP A 274 -22.82 -8.53 -18.14
N ARG A 275 -22.01 -9.59 -17.88
CA ARG A 275 -21.69 -10.67 -18.82
C ARG A 275 -22.55 -11.89 -18.55
N LYS A 276 -23.80 -11.85 -18.98
CA LYS A 276 -24.71 -12.97 -18.88
C LYS A 276 -24.59 -13.87 -20.11
N THR A 277 -24.55 -15.16 -19.87
CA THR A 277 -24.63 -16.21 -20.91
C THR A 277 -25.62 -17.28 -20.48
N ASP A 278 -25.97 -18.20 -21.37
CA ASP A 278 -26.89 -19.33 -21.04
C ASP A 278 -26.28 -20.21 -19.93
N GLU A 279 -24.94 -20.38 -19.93
CA GLU A 279 -24.22 -21.13 -18.90
C GLU A 279 -24.14 -20.34 -17.56
N PHE A 280 -24.07 -19.00 -17.62
CA PHE A 280 -23.93 -18.12 -16.46
C PHE A 280 -24.99 -17.01 -16.48
N PRO A 281 -26.25 -17.34 -16.19
CA PRO A 281 -27.37 -16.40 -16.31
C PRO A 281 -27.32 -15.24 -15.31
N THR A 282 -26.54 -15.36 -14.22
CA THR A 282 -26.28 -14.29 -13.24
C THR A 282 -25.09 -13.40 -13.61
N GLY A 283 -24.39 -13.73 -14.70
CA GLY A 283 -23.12 -13.11 -15.09
C GLY A 283 -21.93 -13.94 -14.68
N ASN A 284 -20.79 -13.68 -15.27
CA ASN A 284 -19.53 -14.38 -14.99
C ASN A 284 -18.37 -13.40 -14.82
N VAL A 285 -17.46 -13.75 -13.91
CA VAL A 285 -16.21 -13.02 -13.70
C VAL A 285 -15.40 -13.03 -15.00
N VAL A 286 -14.87 -11.89 -15.41
CA VAL A 286 -13.99 -11.81 -16.58
C VAL A 286 -12.73 -12.67 -16.36
N ASP A 287 -12.29 -13.38 -17.38
CA ASP A 287 -11.27 -14.43 -17.27
C ASP A 287 -9.97 -13.96 -16.60
N TYR A 288 -9.54 -12.74 -16.89
CA TYR A 288 -8.35 -12.17 -16.29
C TYR A 288 -8.48 -12.04 -14.76
N TYR A 289 -9.60 -11.52 -14.26
CA TYR A 289 -9.81 -11.35 -12.84
C TYR A 289 -10.16 -12.64 -12.13
N LYS A 290 -10.70 -13.62 -12.85
CA LYS A 290 -11.15 -14.90 -12.29
C LYS A 290 -10.05 -15.59 -11.48
N THR A 291 -8.88 -15.76 -12.05
CA THR A 291 -7.76 -16.41 -11.35
C THR A 291 -7.35 -15.64 -10.08
N MET A 292 -7.28 -14.32 -10.15
CA MET A 292 -6.92 -13.48 -8.99
C MET A 292 -8.02 -13.52 -7.93
N LEU A 293 -9.28 -13.36 -8.30
CA LEU A 293 -10.42 -13.40 -7.37
C LEU A 293 -10.59 -14.78 -6.72
N GLN A 294 -10.43 -15.87 -7.47
CA GLN A 294 -10.52 -17.22 -6.92
C GLN A 294 -9.40 -17.54 -5.92
N SER A 295 -8.20 -17.04 -6.17
CA SER A 295 -7.05 -17.34 -5.31
C SER A 295 -6.93 -16.39 -4.12
N THR A 296 -7.46 -15.17 -4.20
CA THR A 296 -7.20 -14.12 -3.20
C THR A 296 -8.42 -13.34 -2.75
N GLY A 297 -9.54 -13.39 -3.47
CA GLY A 297 -10.69 -12.51 -3.26
C GLY A 297 -10.42 -11.04 -3.64
N TYR A 298 -9.29 -10.75 -4.30
CA TYR A 298 -8.85 -9.39 -4.63
C TYR A 298 -8.03 -9.38 -5.92
N TYR A 299 -7.88 -8.22 -6.54
CA TYR A 299 -7.00 -8.02 -7.68
C TYR A 299 -6.34 -6.64 -7.64
N ALA A 300 -5.08 -6.59 -8.06
CA ALA A 300 -4.28 -5.40 -8.15
C ALA A 300 -3.53 -5.39 -9.48
N VAL A 301 -3.70 -4.35 -10.25
CA VAL A 301 -3.14 -4.22 -11.60
C VAL A 301 -2.02 -3.21 -11.63
N CYS A 302 -2.29 -1.99 -11.18
CA CYS A 302 -1.38 -0.86 -11.36
C CYS A 302 -0.05 -1.02 -10.61
N GLY A 303 -0.06 -1.47 -9.35
CA GLY A 303 1.18 -1.60 -8.55
C GLY A 303 2.25 -2.44 -9.24
N ALA A 304 1.82 -3.44 -10.01
CA ALA A 304 2.69 -4.33 -10.77
C ALA A 304 3.16 -3.75 -12.11
N ASN A 305 2.50 -2.72 -12.62
CA ASN A 305 2.77 -2.14 -13.96
C ASN A 305 2.91 -0.61 -13.94
N GLY A 306 2.77 0.02 -12.79
CA GLY A 306 2.76 1.48 -12.62
C GLY A 306 3.86 2.01 -11.70
N CYS A 307 3.47 2.95 -10.83
CA CYS A 307 4.38 3.76 -10.02
C CYS A 307 5.31 2.94 -9.11
N ILE A 308 4.84 1.88 -8.47
CA ILE A 308 5.68 1.04 -7.58
C ILE A 308 6.77 0.34 -8.40
N ARG A 309 6.39 -0.27 -9.52
CA ARG A 309 7.34 -0.94 -10.44
C ARG A 309 8.39 0.02 -10.97
N GLU A 310 7.97 1.18 -11.44
CA GLU A 310 8.90 2.16 -12.00
C GLU A 310 9.83 2.75 -10.93
N CYS A 311 9.30 3.04 -9.74
CA CYS A 311 10.10 3.50 -8.62
C CYS A 311 11.16 2.46 -8.22
N MET A 312 10.78 1.17 -8.12
CA MET A 312 11.71 0.07 -7.84
C MET A 312 12.86 0.03 -8.86
N ILE A 313 12.53 0.05 -10.15
CA ILE A 313 13.53 -0.01 -11.22
C ILE A 313 14.49 1.18 -11.16
N ARG A 314 13.96 2.39 -10.94
CA ARG A 314 14.76 3.61 -10.83
C ARG A 314 15.69 3.58 -9.63
N MET A 315 15.19 3.16 -8.48
CA MET A 315 16.00 3.08 -7.25
C MET A 315 17.09 2.01 -7.35
N GLU A 316 16.79 0.83 -7.91
CA GLU A 316 17.77 -0.24 -8.13
C GLU A 316 18.86 0.22 -9.10
N LYS A 317 18.51 0.85 -10.22
CA LYS A 317 19.50 1.39 -11.19
C LYS A 317 20.38 2.52 -10.64
N ALA A 318 19.86 3.29 -9.72
CA ALA A 318 20.58 4.37 -9.07
C ALA A 318 21.45 3.90 -7.89
N GLY A 319 21.41 2.61 -7.51
CA GLY A 319 22.08 2.09 -6.31
C GLY A 319 21.52 2.63 -5.00
N ASN A 320 20.26 3.09 -5.01
CA ASN A 320 19.60 3.69 -3.85
C ASN A 320 18.80 2.67 -3.02
N VAL A 321 19.06 1.37 -3.17
CA VAL A 321 18.42 0.27 -2.45
C VAL A 321 19.47 -0.70 -1.94
N GLU A 322 19.48 -0.95 -0.63
CA GLU A 322 20.45 -1.86 0.01
C GLU A 322 20.22 -3.34 -0.37
N ASN A 323 18.98 -3.71 -0.72
CA ASN A 323 18.68 -5.06 -1.16
C ASN A 323 19.04 -5.23 -2.64
N GLU A 324 20.31 -5.44 -2.89
CA GLU A 324 20.89 -5.62 -4.21
C GLU A 324 20.58 -7.00 -4.81
N PHE A 325 20.66 -7.10 -6.12
CA PHE A 325 20.48 -8.33 -6.90
C PHE A 325 21.64 -8.49 -7.89
N HIS A 326 22.07 -9.72 -8.13
CA HIS A 326 23.14 -10.02 -9.08
C HIS A 326 22.87 -9.52 -10.50
N GLU A 327 21.57 -9.44 -10.88
CA GLU A 327 21.15 -9.01 -12.20
C GLU A 327 20.19 -7.81 -12.08
N GLU A 328 20.29 -6.88 -13.01
CA GLU A 328 19.30 -5.81 -13.15
C GLU A 328 17.88 -6.36 -13.35
N PHE A 329 16.89 -5.57 -12.97
CA PHE A 329 15.50 -5.96 -13.24
C PHE A 329 15.26 -6.00 -14.74
N ARG A 330 14.86 -7.19 -15.24
CA ARG A 330 14.63 -7.45 -16.67
C ARG A 330 13.29 -6.88 -17.08
N LYS A 331 13.24 -5.55 -17.25
CA LYS A 331 12.07 -4.82 -17.73
C LYS A 331 11.79 -5.20 -19.19
N LYS A 332 10.53 -5.54 -19.47
CA LYS A 332 10.06 -5.78 -20.83
C LYS A 332 9.12 -4.65 -21.28
N PRO A 333 8.93 -4.45 -22.62
CA PRO A 333 7.92 -3.56 -23.14
C PRO A 333 6.54 -3.91 -22.58
N LYS A 334 5.72 -2.90 -22.34
CA LYS A 334 4.32 -3.13 -21.98
C LYS A 334 3.60 -3.78 -23.16
N TRP A 335 2.61 -4.57 -22.84
CA TRP A 335 1.77 -5.23 -23.82
C TRP A 335 0.30 -5.04 -23.44
N GLN A 336 -0.56 -5.03 -24.44
CA GLN A 336 -2.00 -4.93 -24.28
C GLN A 336 -2.70 -5.88 -25.26
N LEU A 337 -3.91 -6.32 -24.89
CA LEU A 337 -4.78 -7.05 -25.78
C LEU A 337 -5.82 -6.09 -26.37
N ASN A 338 -6.07 -6.20 -27.67
CA ASN A 338 -7.19 -5.53 -28.30
C ASN A 338 -8.52 -6.27 -27.99
N TYR A 339 -9.64 -5.77 -28.49
CA TYR A 339 -10.96 -6.36 -28.29
C TYR A 339 -11.12 -7.79 -28.86
N LYS A 340 -10.25 -8.21 -29.78
CA LYS A 340 -10.19 -9.57 -30.33
C LYS A 340 -9.29 -10.52 -29.51
N GLY A 341 -8.54 -10.00 -28.54
CA GLY A 341 -7.57 -10.76 -27.78
C GLY A 341 -6.20 -10.89 -28.44
N GLU A 342 -5.94 -10.09 -29.49
CA GLU A 342 -4.63 -10.04 -30.15
C GLU A 342 -3.71 -9.07 -29.40
N VAL A 343 -2.42 -9.39 -29.32
CA VAL A 343 -1.42 -8.53 -28.68
C VAL A 343 -1.19 -7.29 -29.55
N VAL A 344 -1.34 -6.14 -28.94
CA VAL A 344 -0.95 -4.85 -29.52
C VAL A 344 0.41 -4.51 -28.93
N SER A 345 1.46 -4.50 -29.76
CA SER A 345 2.78 -4.01 -29.36
C SER A 345 2.76 -2.48 -29.30
N GLU A 346 3.28 -1.91 -28.22
CA GLU A 346 3.69 -0.51 -28.18
C GLU A 346 4.97 -0.29 -28.96
#